data_4d81f7743db019b501f4099463849366
#
_entry.id   4d81f7743db019b501f4099463849366
#
_cell.length_a   1.000
_cell.length_b   1.000
_cell.length_c   1.000
_cell.angle_alpha   90.00
_cell.angle_beta   90.00
_cell.angle_gamma   90.00
#
_symmetry.space_group_name_H-M   'P 1'
#
loop_
_entity.id
_entity.type
_entity.pdbx_description
1 polymer ?
#
loop_
_entity_poly.entity_id
_entity_poly.type
_entity_poly.pdbx_seq_one_letter_code
_entity_poly.pdbx_strand_id
1 'polypeptide(L)'
;MANKVGIVKDISGGAATAIDSSGNKRTLNIGDVVYLGEVIKTDSPTAKVVIALNNGKEVVLVGEDTLSLDQSAVFNEGFGGA
;
A
#
# COMPACT_ATOMS: atom_id res chain seq x y z
N MET A 1 -8.50 14.53 -8.59
CA MET A 1 -7.38 13.79 -9.15
C MET A 1 -6.66 13.04 -8.06
N ALA A 2 -6.23 11.83 -8.36
CA ALA A 2 -5.52 11.01 -7.39
C ALA A 2 -4.09 11.54 -7.22
N ASN A 3 -3.60 11.51 -6.00
CA ASN A 3 -2.23 11.92 -5.70
C ASN A 3 -1.38 10.68 -5.52
N LYS A 4 -0.37 10.53 -6.37
CA LYS A 4 0.57 9.44 -6.26
C LYS A 4 1.35 9.56 -4.95
N VAL A 5 1.33 8.51 -4.15
CA VAL A 5 2.05 8.50 -2.88
C VAL A 5 3.11 7.42 -2.82
N GLY A 6 3.11 6.47 -3.75
CA GLY A 6 4.12 5.43 -3.73
C GLY A 6 4.05 4.52 -4.93
N ILE A 7 4.95 3.55 -4.95
CA ILE A 7 5.08 2.54 -6.01
C ILE A 7 5.29 1.20 -5.36
N VAL A 8 4.64 0.17 -5.91
CA VAL A 8 4.82 -1.20 -5.44
C VAL A 8 6.20 -1.69 -5.88
N LYS A 9 7.04 -2.03 -4.93
CA LYS A 9 8.40 -2.50 -5.20
C LYS A 9 8.48 -4.00 -5.33
N ASP A 10 7.66 -4.71 -4.56
CA ASP A 10 7.72 -6.17 -4.57
C ASP A 10 6.39 -6.74 -4.12
N ILE A 11 6.03 -7.87 -4.69
CA ILE A 11 4.86 -8.65 -4.30
C ILE A 11 5.27 -10.12 -4.39
N SER A 12 5.06 -10.87 -3.32
CA SER A 12 5.38 -12.29 -3.32
C SER A 12 4.43 -13.03 -2.38
N GLY A 13 4.26 -14.30 -2.62
CA GLY A 13 3.50 -15.20 -1.76
C GLY A 13 2.00 -14.99 -1.76
N GLY A 14 1.47 -14.13 -2.61
CA GLY A 14 0.04 -13.86 -2.69
C GLY A 14 -0.22 -12.60 -3.47
N ALA A 15 -1.49 -12.22 -3.57
CA ALA A 15 -1.91 -11.05 -4.33
C ALA A 15 -2.17 -9.86 -3.42
N ALA A 16 -2.04 -8.68 -3.99
CA ALA A 16 -2.40 -7.43 -3.31
C ALA A 16 -3.43 -6.69 -4.14
N THR A 17 -4.33 -6.02 -3.49
CA THR A 17 -5.43 -5.28 -4.11
C THR A 17 -5.45 -3.87 -3.57
N ALA A 18 -5.67 -2.91 -4.46
CA ALA A 18 -5.90 -1.52 -4.07
C ALA A 18 -7.38 -1.18 -4.24
N ILE A 19 -7.96 -0.54 -3.24
CA ILE A 19 -9.36 -0.14 -3.25
C ILE A 19 -9.38 1.37 -3.10
N ASP A 20 -9.98 2.07 -4.08
CA ASP A 20 -10.03 3.52 -4.02
C ASP A 20 -11.22 3.98 -3.17
N SER A 21 -11.37 5.30 -3.01
CA SER A 21 -12.41 5.87 -2.17
C SER A 21 -13.83 5.65 -2.74
N SER A 22 -13.91 5.30 -4.03
CA SER A 22 -15.19 4.96 -4.65
C SER A 22 -15.53 3.49 -4.55
N GLY A 23 -14.64 2.68 -3.97
CA GLY A 23 -14.84 1.25 -3.81
C GLY A 23 -14.35 0.42 -4.97
N ASN A 24 -13.70 1.02 -5.95
CA ASN A 24 -13.14 0.29 -7.09
C ASN A 24 -11.89 -0.45 -6.67
N LYS A 25 -11.81 -1.71 -7.07
CA LYS A 25 -10.68 -2.57 -6.74
C LYS A 25 -9.84 -2.84 -7.97
N ARG A 26 -8.53 -2.92 -7.77
CA ARG A 26 -7.62 -3.33 -8.82
C ARG A 26 -6.53 -4.21 -8.22
N THR A 27 -6.09 -5.19 -8.98
CA THR A 27 -4.97 -6.04 -8.57
C THR A 27 -3.68 -5.28 -8.81
N LEU A 28 -2.80 -5.28 -7.82
CA LEU A 28 -1.52 -4.60 -7.92
C LEU A 28 -0.48 -5.52 -8.52
N ASN A 29 0.44 -4.90 -9.28
CA ASN A 29 1.61 -5.58 -9.83
C ASN A 29 2.84 -4.78 -9.44
N ILE A 30 4.01 -5.42 -9.51
CA ILE A 30 5.27 -4.73 -9.24
C ILE A 30 5.41 -3.58 -10.22
N GLY A 31 5.69 -2.39 -9.70
CA GLY A 31 5.81 -1.17 -10.49
C GLY A 31 4.55 -0.35 -10.56
N ASP A 32 3.44 -0.86 -10.05
CA ASP A 32 2.19 -0.10 -10.05
C ASP A 32 2.27 1.06 -9.06
N VAL A 33 1.58 2.14 -9.42
CA VAL A 33 1.51 3.35 -8.59
C VAL A 33 0.34 3.20 -7.62
N VAL A 34 0.52 3.65 -6.39
CA VAL A 34 -0.56 3.71 -5.41
C VAL A 34 -0.81 5.18 -5.06
N TYR A 35 -2.06 5.49 -4.73
CA TYR A 35 -2.54 6.85 -4.61
C TYR A 35 -3.09 7.13 -3.23
N LEU A 36 -3.07 8.39 -2.85
CA LEU A 36 -3.67 8.84 -1.59
C LEU A 36 -5.16 8.50 -1.59
N GLY A 37 -5.64 7.99 -0.45
CA GLY A 37 -7.03 7.59 -0.31
C GLY A 37 -7.29 6.14 -0.65
N GLU A 38 -6.31 5.44 -1.21
CA GLU A 38 -6.47 4.01 -1.48
C GLU A 38 -6.19 3.18 -0.24
N VAL A 39 -6.82 2.02 -0.17
CA VAL A 39 -6.56 1.01 0.85
C VAL A 39 -5.92 -0.19 0.15
N ILE A 40 -4.78 -0.61 0.63
CA ILE A 40 -4.05 -1.74 0.08
C ILE A 40 -4.31 -2.94 0.98
N LYS A 41 -4.73 -4.05 0.38
CA LYS A 41 -5.05 -5.26 1.13
C LYS A 41 -4.31 -6.44 0.55
N THR A 42 -3.79 -7.28 1.43
CA THR A 42 -3.29 -8.60 1.08
C THR A 42 -4.26 -9.63 1.63
N ASP A 43 -4.51 -10.68 0.85
CA ASP A 43 -5.54 -11.65 1.19
C ASP A 43 -5.01 -13.07 1.34
N SER A 44 -3.71 -13.21 1.54
CA SER A 44 -3.09 -14.51 1.73
C SER A 44 -2.17 -14.45 2.95
N PRO A 45 -2.15 -15.49 3.78
CA PRO A 45 -1.26 -15.51 4.93
C PRO A 45 0.22 -15.53 4.56
N THR A 46 0.55 -15.87 3.32
CA THR A 46 1.93 -15.89 2.84
C THR A 46 2.27 -14.68 1.99
N ALA A 47 1.36 -13.73 1.82
CA ALA A 47 1.61 -12.57 0.97
C ALA A 47 2.60 -11.61 1.62
N LYS A 48 3.41 -10.99 0.77
CA LYS A 48 4.31 -9.92 1.20
C LYS A 48 4.32 -8.87 0.12
N VAL A 49 4.06 -7.63 0.50
CA VAL A 49 4.03 -6.50 -0.42
C VAL A 49 4.92 -5.41 0.15
N VAL A 50 5.82 -4.88 -0.67
CA VAL A 50 6.68 -3.76 -0.30
C VAL A 50 6.29 -2.57 -1.15
N ILE A 51 5.97 -1.46 -0.50
CA ILE A 51 5.57 -0.23 -1.16
C ILE A 51 6.56 0.86 -0.77
N ALA A 52 7.19 1.47 -1.78
CA ALA A 52 8.06 2.61 -1.56
C ALA A 52 7.23 3.88 -1.64
N LEU A 53 7.22 4.65 -0.55
CA LEU A 53 6.48 5.89 -0.48
C LEU A 53 7.32 7.05 -1.01
N ASN A 54 6.64 8.11 -1.45
CA ASN A 54 7.31 9.28 -2.02
C ASN A 54 8.22 9.99 -1.01
N ASN A 55 7.98 9.80 0.28
CA ASN A 55 8.80 10.42 1.33
C ASN A 55 10.08 9.65 1.63
N GLY A 56 10.39 8.62 0.85
CA GLY A 56 11.58 7.81 1.06
C GLY A 56 11.40 6.65 2.02
N LYS A 57 10.21 6.49 2.58
CA LYS A 57 9.92 5.38 3.47
C LYS A 57 9.42 4.19 2.69
N GLU A 58 9.57 3.00 3.28
CA GLU A 58 8.98 1.79 2.73
C GLU A 58 8.01 1.20 3.72
N VAL A 59 6.91 0.67 3.20
CA VAL A 59 5.92 -0.03 3.99
C VAL A 59 5.89 -1.48 3.53
N VAL A 60 5.91 -2.40 4.47
CA VAL A 60 5.85 -3.83 4.19
C VAL A 60 4.57 -4.39 4.78
N LEU A 61 3.76 -5.00 3.93
CA LEU A 61 2.57 -5.74 4.35
C LEU A 61 2.88 -7.22 4.31
N VAL A 62 2.63 -7.92 5.40
CA VAL A 62 2.94 -9.34 5.52
C VAL A 62 1.70 -10.06 6.02
N GLY A 63 1.37 -11.16 5.35
CA GLY A 63 0.20 -11.93 5.70
C GLY A 63 -1.07 -11.22 5.24
N GLU A 64 -2.17 -11.51 5.90
CA GLU A 64 -3.45 -10.85 5.64
C GLU A 64 -3.45 -9.52 6.37
N ASP A 65 -3.14 -8.47 5.65
CA ASP A 65 -2.93 -7.16 6.24
C ASP A 65 -3.64 -6.08 5.42
N THR A 66 -3.76 -4.89 5.98
CA THR A 66 -4.44 -3.76 5.36
C THR A 66 -3.65 -2.49 5.66
N LEU A 67 -3.44 -1.68 4.63
CA LEU A 67 -2.77 -0.40 4.76
C LEU A 67 -3.66 0.68 4.15
N SER A 68 -4.01 1.68 4.95
CA SER A 68 -4.74 2.84 4.47
C SER A 68 -3.75 3.92 4.06
N LEU A 69 -3.81 4.34 2.81
CA LEU A 69 -2.92 5.38 2.29
C LEU A 69 -3.58 6.74 2.49
N ASP A 70 -3.46 7.26 3.69
CA ASP A 70 -3.96 8.59 4.02
C ASP A 70 -2.78 9.49 4.41
N GLN A 71 -3.08 10.74 4.71
CA GLN A 71 -2.03 11.68 5.03
C GLN A 71 -1.24 11.28 6.27
N SER A 72 -1.88 10.67 7.23
CA SER A 72 -1.18 10.21 8.42
C SER A 72 -0.18 9.12 8.08
N ALA A 73 -0.58 8.17 7.24
CA ALA A 73 0.32 7.09 6.85
C ALA A 73 1.49 7.59 6.01
N VAL A 74 1.26 8.62 5.17
CA VAL A 74 2.29 9.11 4.25
C VAL A 74 3.23 10.09 4.94
N PHE A 75 2.72 10.97 5.78
CA PHE A 75 3.52 12.06 6.34
C PHE A 75 3.95 11.84 7.77
N ASN A 76 3.29 10.95 8.48
CA ASN A 76 3.61 10.69 9.88
C ASN A 76 4.43 9.42 9.97
N GLU A 77 5.73 9.57 9.81
CA GLU A 77 6.61 8.42 9.88
C GLU A 77 6.71 7.86 11.29
N GLY A 78 6.15 8.54 12.25
CA GLY A 78 6.19 8.08 13.61
C GLY A 78 5.06 7.18 14.01
N PHE A 79 4.22 6.79 13.08
CA PHE A 79 3.03 6.05 13.46
C PHE A 79 3.35 4.78 14.24
N GLY A 80 4.40 4.14 13.96
CA GLY A 80 4.79 2.95 14.70
C GLY A 80 5.54 3.26 15.96
N GLY A 81 6.22 4.38 15.99
CA GLY A 81 7.06 4.72 17.11
C GLY A 81 6.56 5.89 17.93
N ALA A 82 5.53 6.47 17.46
CA ALA A 82 5.02 7.65 18.14
C ALA A 82 4.40 7.28 19.44
#